data_c3a0a194d71c4181d70259fa982d7d35
#
_entry.id   c3a0a194d71c4181d70259fa982d7d35
#
_cell.length_a   1.000
_cell.length_b   1.000
_cell.length_c   1.000
_cell.angle_alpha   90.00
_cell.angle_beta   90.00
_cell.angle_gamma   90.00
#
_symmetry.space_group_name_H-M   'P 1'
#
loop_
_entity.id
_entity.type
_entity.pdbx_description
1 polymer ?
#
loop_
_entity_poly.entity_id
_entity_poly.type
_entity_poly.pdbx_seq_one_letter_code
_entity_poly.pdbx_strand_id
1 'polypeptide(L)'
;MSKPIRLFISSSPDLVAEREAVGQAVAGLPIAPGWEIKHTPRAGEEALEAQAFVEHCDLLLVVLGADFAAPMGLEWQGAVNAGKPVLAYCKQVLHSPAAQAALRRTQVAWTEFRFAQQLKAQVTRGLAQAVLDQGERLGLRMEDVEGLLALVKPEEQKERKPAGPDRREGAGRGGVILEGRA
;
A
#
# COMPACT_ATOMS: atom_id res chain seq x y z
N MET A 1 11.56 -10.36 25.68
CA MET A 1 11.41 -9.25 24.74
C MET A 1 11.18 -9.84 23.36
N SER A 2 10.09 -9.51 22.67
CA SER A 2 9.84 -9.99 21.31
C SER A 2 10.87 -9.35 20.35
N LYS A 3 11.37 -10.15 19.39
CA LYS A 3 12.29 -9.66 18.36
C LYS A 3 11.55 -8.69 17.43
N PRO A 4 12.16 -7.56 17.00
CA PRO A 4 11.52 -6.65 16.04
C PRO A 4 11.30 -7.35 14.70
N ILE A 5 10.20 -6.98 14.02
CA ILE A 5 9.89 -7.45 12.67
C ILE A 5 10.78 -6.67 11.69
N ARG A 6 11.51 -7.37 10.85
CA ARG A 6 12.46 -6.79 9.90
C ARG A 6 11.81 -6.57 8.56
N LEU A 7 11.58 -5.32 8.21
CA LEU A 7 10.95 -4.89 6.96
C LEU A 7 11.98 -4.19 6.07
N PHE A 8 12.15 -4.66 4.84
CA PHE A 8 12.87 -3.90 3.83
C PHE A 8 11.89 -3.22 2.87
N ILE A 9 12.10 -1.92 2.62
CA ILE A 9 11.27 -1.12 1.70
C ILE A 9 12.10 -0.75 0.48
N SER A 10 11.85 -1.43 -0.62
CA SER A 10 12.44 -1.17 -1.93
C SER A 10 11.56 -0.20 -2.70
N SER A 11 12.07 0.96 -3.09
CA SER A 11 11.26 1.98 -3.76
C SER A 11 12.01 2.77 -4.81
N SER A 12 11.30 3.13 -5.88
CA SER A 12 11.81 4.06 -6.91
C SER A 12 12.17 5.43 -6.30
N PRO A 13 13.22 6.11 -6.81
CA PRO A 13 13.70 7.37 -6.23
C PRO A 13 12.69 8.52 -6.30
N ASP A 14 11.80 8.50 -7.29
CA ASP A 14 10.77 9.50 -7.55
C ASP A 14 9.59 9.48 -6.54
N LEU A 15 9.52 8.49 -5.66
CA LEU A 15 8.39 8.23 -4.79
C LEU A 15 8.55 8.83 -3.37
N VAL A 16 8.76 10.14 -3.24
CA VAL A 16 9.00 10.79 -1.93
C VAL A 16 7.75 10.74 -1.04
N ALA A 17 6.59 11.17 -1.56
CA ALA A 17 5.34 11.19 -0.81
C ALA A 17 4.84 9.77 -0.50
N GLU A 18 5.06 8.84 -1.40
CA GLU A 18 4.70 7.44 -1.24
C GLU A 18 5.53 6.76 -0.15
N ARG A 19 6.83 7.05 -0.06
CA ARG A 19 7.68 6.55 1.03
C ARG A 19 7.22 7.04 2.40
N GLU A 20 6.80 8.30 2.49
CA GLU A 20 6.22 8.83 3.72
C GLU A 20 4.91 8.12 4.07
N ALA A 21 4.04 7.90 3.07
CA ALA A 21 2.78 7.19 3.24
C ALA A 21 2.99 5.73 3.72
N VAL A 22 4.01 5.04 3.20
CA VAL A 22 4.42 3.71 3.67
C VAL A 22 4.92 3.76 5.10
N GLY A 23 5.77 4.73 5.46
CA GLY A 23 6.22 4.93 6.84
C GLY A 23 5.08 5.13 7.83
N GLN A 24 4.09 5.94 7.45
CA GLN A 24 2.88 6.16 8.25
C GLN A 24 2.02 4.88 8.36
N ALA A 25 1.94 4.09 7.30
CA ALA A 25 1.22 2.81 7.32
C ALA A 25 1.87 1.83 8.31
N VAL A 26 3.19 1.70 8.28
CA VAL A 26 3.95 0.83 9.21
C VAL A 26 3.79 1.31 10.66
N ALA A 27 3.95 2.61 10.90
CA ALA A 27 3.81 3.19 12.23
C ALA A 27 2.39 3.06 12.82
N GLY A 28 1.38 2.94 11.96
CA GLY A 28 -0.02 2.79 12.37
C GLY A 28 -0.46 1.35 12.68
N LEU A 29 0.42 0.34 12.50
CA LEU A 29 0.05 -1.04 12.80
C LEU A 29 0.05 -1.31 14.31
N PRO A 30 -1.04 -1.84 14.88
CA PRO A 30 -1.19 -2.06 16.31
C PRO A 30 -0.51 -3.37 16.74
N ILE A 31 0.82 -3.41 16.70
CA ILE A 31 1.61 -4.57 17.09
C ILE A 31 2.63 -4.22 18.16
N ALA A 32 2.82 -5.11 19.13
CA ALA A 32 3.79 -4.92 20.19
C ALA A 32 5.26 -5.17 19.76
N PRO A 33 5.57 -6.12 18.87
CA PRO A 33 6.90 -6.19 18.28
C PRO A 33 7.20 -4.90 17.54
N GLY A 34 8.34 -4.26 17.84
CA GLY A 34 8.79 -3.09 17.08
C GLY A 34 9.18 -3.46 15.65
N TRP A 35 9.45 -2.43 14.85
CA TRP A 35 9.94 -2.59 13.49
C TRP A 35 11.43 -2.25 13.40
N GLU A 36 12.18 -3.08 12.68
CA GLU A 36 13.51 -2.76 12.16
C GLU A 36 13.37 -2.55 10.66
N ILE A 37 13.47 -1.29 10.19
CA ILE A 37 13.17 -0.92 8.81
C ILE A 37 14.47 -0.48 8.13
N LYS A 38 14.74 -1.05 6.94
CA LYS A 38 15.73 -0.52 6.00
C LYS A 38 15.08 -0.18 4.66
N HIS A 39 15.68 0.74 3.95
CA HIS A 39 15.23 1.22 2.65
C HIS A 39 16.30 1.01 1.59
N THR A 40 15.90 1.06 0.31
CA THR A 40 16.81 1.18 -0.82
C THR A 40 17.85 2.26 -0.51
N PRO A 41 19.17 1.96 -0.59
CA PRO A 41 20.22 2.92 -0.35
C PRO A 41 20.12 4.11 -1.30
N ARG A 42 20.43 5.30 -0.78
CA ARG A 42 20.61 6.49 -1.63
C ARG A 42 22.00 6.45 -2.28
N ALA A 43 22.19 7.30 -3.30
CA ALA A 43 23.50 7.44 -3.93
C ALA A 43 24.58 7.78 -2.88
N GLY A 44 25.60 6.93 -2.76
CA GLY A 44 26.69 7.08 -1.79
C GLY A 44 26.53 6.29 -0.48
N GLU A 45 25.40 5.62 -0.26
CA GLU A 45 25.19 4.72 0.88
C GLU A 45 25.66 3.28 0.55
N GLU A 46 25.99 2.48 1.57
CA GLU A 46 26.52 1.14 1.39
C GLU A 46 25.44 0.14 0.92
N ALA A 47 25.53 -0.26 -0.36
CA ALA A 47 24.63 -1.25 -0.94
C ALA A 47 24.78 -2.66 -0.34
N LEU A 48 25.97 -3.03 0.15
CA LEU A 48 26.24 -4.34 0.75
C LEU A 48 25.44 -4.59 2.02
N GLU A 49 25.28 -3.58 2.87
CA GLU A 49 24.46 -3.70 4.07
C GLU A 49 22.97 -3.89 3.75
N ALA A 50 22.49 -3.21 2.72
CA ALA A 50 21.12 -3.36 2.25
C ALA A 50 20.86 -4.77 1.74
N GLN A 51 21.78 -5.32 0.94
CA GLN A 51 21.69 -6.69 0.42
C GLN A 51 21.66 -7.72 1.55
N ALA A 52 22.58 -7.63 2.51
CA ALA A 52 22.61 -8.52 3.67
C ALA A 52 21.33 -8.42 4.52
N PHE A 53 20.74 -7.22 4.62
CA PHE A 53 19.47 -7.05 5.34
C PHE A 53 18.31 -7.72 4.60
N VAL A 54 18.22 -7.59 3.28
CA VAL A 54 17.17 -8.20 2.45
C VAL A 54 17.16 -9.72 2.62
N GLU A 55 18.32 -10.36 2.63
CA GLU A 55 18.44 -11.82 2.80
C GLU A 55 17.90 -12.31 4.15
N HIS A 56 17.89 -11.44 5.16
CA HIS A 56 17.47 -11.77 6.53
C HIS A 56 16.20 -11.04 6.99
N CYS A 57 15.55 -10.25 6.12
CA CYS A 57 14.31 -9.58 6.50
C CYS A 57 13.15 -10.59 6.64
N ASP A 58 12.09 -10.16 7.32
CA ASP A 58 10.87 -10.95 7.45
C ASP A 58 9.92 -10.68 6.29
N LEU A 59 9.95 -9.45 5.74
CA LEU A 59 9.11 -8.98 4.66
C LEU A 59 9.88 -8.04 3.72
N LEU A 60 9.66 -8.18 2.41
CA LEU A 60 10.04 -7.17 1.41
C LEU A 60 8.79 -6.43 0.94
N LEU A 61 8.83 -5.10 0.98
CA LEU A 61 7.80 -4.24 0.40
C LEU A 61 8.43 -3.48 -0.78
N VAL A 62 7.84 -3.63 -1.97
CA VAL A 62 8.33 -2.97 -3.19
C VAL A 62 7.30 -1.94 -3.66
N VAL A 63 7.75 -0.72 -3.91
CA VAL A 63 6.92 0.35 -4.48
C VAL A 63 7.56 0.84 -5.77
N LEU A 64 6.95 0.48 -6.89
CA LEU A 64 7.41 0.84 -8.22
C LEU A 64 6.76 2.15 -8.68
N GLY A 65 7.59 3.12 -9.01
CA GLY A 65 7.21 4.37 -9.67
C GLY A 65 7.43 4.31 -11.18
N ALA A 66 7.99 5.37 -11.73
CA ALA A 66 8.25 5.46 -13.18
C ALA A 66 9.36 4.52 -13.65
N ASP A 67 10.33 4.23 -12.79
CA ASP A 67 11.49 3.42 -13.18
C ASP A 67 11.81 2.32 -12.15
N PHE A 68 12.41 1.23 -12.66
CA PHE A 68 12.93 0.12 -11.86
C PHE A 68 14.45 0.21 -11.84
N ALA A 69 14.97 0.93 -10.84
CA ALA A 69 16.40 1.18 -10.70
C ALA A 69 17.21 -0.09 -10.35
N ALA A 70 18.49 -0.09 -10.70
CA ALA A 70 19.38 -1.23 -10.44
C ALA A 70 19.39 -1.72 -8.97
N PRO A 71 19.43 -0.86 -7.92
CA PRO A 71 19.32 -1.32 -6.54
C PRO A 71 18.08 -2.16 -6.28
N MET A 72 16.90 -1.72 -6.77
CA MET A 72 15.64 -2.45 -6.60
C MET A 72 15.71 -3.86 -7.21
N GLY A 73 16.38 -4.02 -8.35
CA GLY A 73 16.55 -5.33 -9.00
C GLY A 73 17.37 -6.30 -8.16
N LEU A 74 18.44 -5.84 -7.52
CA LEU A 74 19.26 -6.64 -6.61
C LEU A 74 18.51 -7.00 -5.33
N GLU A 75 17.81 -6.05 -4.74
CA GLU A 75 16.97 -6.23 -3.55
C GLU A 75 15.88 -7.25 -3.81
N TRP A 76 15.19 -7.11 -4.95
CA TRP A 76 14.19 -8.07 -5.40
C TRP A 76 14.77 -9.48 -5.53
N GLN A 77 15.87 -9.62 -6.27
CA GLN A 77 16.51 -10.91 -6.49
C GLN A 77 16.98 -11.56 -5.19
N GLY A 78 17.56 -10.77 -4.28
CA GLY A 78 17.97 -11.23 -2.95
C GLY A 78 16.81 -11.78 -2.14
N ALA A 79 15.68 -11.07 -2.10
CA ALA A 79 14.48 -11.50 -1.38
C ALA A 79 13.87 -12.78 -1.98
N VAL A 80 13.75 -12.84 -3.30
CA VAL A 80 13.21 -14.02 -4.00
C VAL A 80 14.10 -15.25 -3.77
N ASN A 81 15.42 -15.10 -3.90
CA ASN A 81 16.36 -16.20 -3.66
C ASN A 81 16.32 -16.69 -2.20
N ALA A 82 16.06 -15.78 -1.26
CA ALA A 82 15.92 -16.11 0.16
C ALA A 82 14.50 -16.56 0.55
N GLY A 83 13.58 -16.69 -0.41
CA GLY A 83 12.20 -17.11 -0.18
C GLY A 83 11.38 -16.17 0.69
N LYS A 84 11.66 -14.85 0.62
CA LYS A 84 10.98 -13.86 1.45
C LYS A 84 9.60 -13.53 0.90
N PRO A 85 8.58 -13.32 1.76
CA PRO A 85 7.30 -12.76 1.34
C PRO A 85 7.49 -11.37 0.75
N VAL A 86 6.85 -11.10 -0.39
CA VAL A 86 6.96 -9.84 -1.12
C VAL A 86 5.58 -9.20 -1.26
N LEU A 87 5.46 -7.95 -0.81
CA LEU A 87 4.33 -7.08 -1.09
C LEU A 87 4.71 -6.10 -2.19
N ALA A 88 4.03 -6.14 -3.34
CA ALA A 88 4.39 -5.38 -4.52
C ALA A 88 3.31 -4.38 -4.91
N TYR A 89 3.66 -3.11 -4.97
CA TYR A 89 2.78 -1.98 -5.31
C TYR A 89 3.33 -1.23 -6.51
N CYS A 90 2.46 -0.88 -7.46
CA CYS A 90 2.82 -0.21 -8.70
C CYS A 90 2.00 1.07 -8.88
N LYS A 91 2.68 2.21 -9.06
CA LYS A 91 2.03 3.48 -9.33
C LYS A 91 1.54 3.53 -10.77
N GLN A 92 0.30 3.96 -10.99
CA GLN A 92 -0.27 4.16 -12.32
C GLN A 92 0.33 5.42 -12.97
N VAL A 93 1.52 5.27 -13.56
CA VAL A 93 2.25 6.30 -14.31
C VAL A 93 2.85 5.70 -15.58
N LEU A 94 3.43 6.53 -16.44
CA LEU A 94 4.20 6.02 -17.58
C LEU A 94 5.48 5.36 -17.06
N HIS A 95 5.65 4.09 -17.37
CA HIS A 95 6.79 3.29 -16.90
C HIS A 95 7.90 3.25 -17.96
N SER A 96 9.15 3.29 -17.50
CA SER A 96 10.33 3.02 -18.31
C SER A 96 10.31 1.59 -18.86
N PRO A 97 11.11 1.30 -19.93
CA PRO A 97 11.27 -0.06 -20.42
C PRO A 97 11.73 -1.06 -19.35
N ALA A 98 12.58 -0.61 -18.40
CA ALA A 98 13.05 -1.44 -17.29
C ALA A 98 11.90 -1.77 -16.32
N ALA A 99 11.09 -0.79 -15.93
CA ALA A 99 9.93 -1.00 -15.09
C ALA A 99 8.88 -1.92 -15.76
N GLN A 100 8.60 -1.71 -17.05
CA GLN A 100 7.72 -2.60 -17.81
C GLN A 100 8.24 -4.03 -17.89
N ALA A 101 9.55 -4.22 -18.04
CA ALA A 101 10.16 -5.54 -18.04
C ALA A 101 10.06 -6.21 -16.65
N ALA A 102 10.27 -5.47 -15.57
CA ALA A 102 10.10 -5.95 -14.20
C ALA A 102 8.67 -6.41 -13.95
N LEU A 103 7.66 -5.59 -14.29
CA LEU A 103 6.23 -5.94 -14.14
C LEU A 103 5.86 -7.23 -14.88
N ARG A 104 6.43 -7.49 -16.07
CA ARG A 104 6.16 -8.71 -16.85
C ARG A 104 6.89 -9.95 -16.35
N ARG A 105 8.09 -9.79 -15.79
CA ARG A 105 8.97 -10.92 -15.41
C ARG A 105 8.78 -11.39 -13.98
N THR A 106 8.30 -10.53 -13.10
CA THR A 106 8.08 -10.89 -11.71
C THR A 106 6.77 -11.66 -11.55
N GLN A 107 6.85 -12.83 -10.92
CA GLN A 107 5.70 -13.71 -10.68
C GLN A 107 4.97 -13.34 -9.37
N VAL A 108 4.72 -12.04 -9.16
CA VAL A 108 3.98 -11.55 -8.01
C VAL A 108 2.76 -10.75 -8.47
N ALA A 109 1.75 -10.70 -7.63
CA ALA A 109 0.59 -9.86 -7.86
C ALA A 109 0.95 -8.40 -7.50
N TRP A 110 0.98 -7.51 -8.49
CA TRP A 110 1.17 -6.09 -8.30
C TRP A 110 -0.16 -5.43 -7.96
N THR A 111 -0.18 -4.70 -6.84
CA THR A 111 -1.32 -3.89 -6.44
C THR A 111 -1.15 -2.48 -6.98
N GLU A 112 -2.03 -2.04 -7.86
CA GLU A 112 -1.94 -0.71 -8.47
C GLU A 112 -2.48 0.39 -7.55
N PHE A 113 -1.83 1.55 -7.60
CA PHE A 113 -2.29 2.76 -6.91
C PHE A 113 -2.05 4.02 -7.75
N ARG A 114 -2.78 5.10 -7.46
CA ARG A 114 -2.65 6.40 -8.16
C ARG A 114 -1.98 7.46 -7.30
N PHE A 115 -2.29 7.50 -6.01
CA PHE A 115 -1.83 8.53 -5.08
C PHE A 115 -1.45 7.94 -3.72
N ALA A 116 -0.63 8.66 -2.97
CA ALA A 116 -0.01 8.19 -1.74
C ALA A 116 -1.01 7.72 -0.67
N GLN A 117 -2.18 8.39 -0.55
CA GLN A 117 -3.20 7.99 0.43
C GLN A 117 -3.83 6.62 0.11
N GLN A 118 -4.03 6.31 -1.18
CA GLN A 118 -4.48 5.00 -1.62
C GLN A 118 -3.43 3.93 -1.29
N LEU A 119 -2.16 4.23 -1.60
CA LEU A 119 -1.04 3.35 -1.25
C LEU A 119 -1.00 3.08 0.26
N LYS A 120 -1.11 4.12 1.09
CA LYS A 120 -1.13 3.97 2.55
C LYS A 120 -2.17 2.96 3.01
N ALA A 121 -3.41 3.08 2.55
CA ALA A 121 -4.49 2.17 2.91
C ALA A 121 -4.23 0.72 2.44
N GLN A 122 -3.70 0.56 1.22
CA GLN A 122 -3.34 -0.75 0.66
C GLN A 122 -2.18 -1.39 1.42
N VAL A 123 -1.13 -0.61 1.73
CA VAL A 123 0.05 -1.08 2.48
C VAL A 123 -0.34 -1.46 3.91
N THR A 124 -1.15 -0.64 4.60
CA THR A 124 -1.63 -0.99 5.94
C THR A 124 -2.32 -2.35 5.95
N ARG A 125 -3.21 -2.58 5.00
CA ARG A 125 -3.96 -3.85 4.88
C ARG A 125 -3.05 -5.01 4.47
N GLY A 126 -2.18 -4.80 3.49
CA GLY A 126 -1.23 -5.81 3.00
C GLY A 126 -0.22 -6.23 4.08
N LEU A 127 0.34 -5.27 4.82
CA LEU A 127 1.24 -5.56 5.95
C LEU A 127 0.52 -6.29 7.08
N ALA A 128 -0.69 -5.84 7.44
CA ALA A 128 -1.50 -6.52 8.47
C ALA A 128 -1.73 -7.99 8.12
N GLN A 129 -2.12 -8.27 6.87
CA GLN A 129 -2.30 -9.65 6.39
C GLN A 129 -0.99 -10.43 6.41
N ALA A 130 0.11 -9.88 5.86
CA ALA A 130 1.39 -10.56 5.79
C ALA A 130 2.00 -10.86 7.17
N VAL A 131 1.74 -9.99 8.15
CA VAL A 131 2.16 -10.21 9.54
C VAL A 131 1.29 -11.28 10.20
N LEU A 132 -0.03 -11.30 9.97
CA LEU A 132 -0.92 -12.36 10.45
C LEU A 132 -0.53 -13.74 9.90
N ASP A 133 -0.23 -13.83 8.60
CA ASP A 133 0.17 -15.08 7.94
C ASP A 133 1.46 -15.69 8.54
N GLN A 134 2.26 -14.87 9.22
CA GLN A 134 3.51 -15.26 9.87
C GLN A 134 3.42 -15.18 11.41
N GLY A 135 2.24 -15.06 11.97
CA GLY A 135 1.99 -14.73 13.38
C GLY A 135 2.75 -15.60 14.37
N GLU A 136 2.77 -16.92 14.18
CA GLU A 136 3.52 -17.86 15.02
C GLU A 136 5.02 -17.59 14.98
N ARG A 137 5.58 -17.39 13.77
CA ARG A 137 7.01 -17.12 13.56
C ARG A 137 7.44 -15.78 14.17
N LEU A 138 6.57 -14.80 14.11
CA LEU A 138 6.83 -13.44 14.60
C LEU A 138 6.52 -13.28 16.10
N GLY A 139 5.92 -14.29 16.73
CA GLY A 139 5.60 -14.28 18.15
C GLY A 139 4.54 -13.23 18.52
N LEU A 140 3.52 -13.08 17.68
CA LEU A 140 2.42 -12.16 17.93
C LEU A 140 1.61 -12.59 19.16
N ARG A 141 1.18 -11.62 19.94
CA ARG A 141 0.22 -11.82 21.03
C ARG A 141 -1.21 -11.79 20.49
N MET A 142 -2.16 -12.28 21.26
CA MET A 142 -3.58 -12.29 20.88
C MET A 142 -4.10 -10.87 20.59
N GLU A 143 -3.68 -9.89 21.38
CA GLU A 143 -4.02 -8.48 21.22
C GLU A 143 -3.52 -7.91 19.87
N ASP A 144 -2.30 -8.30 19.46
CA ASP A 144 -1.73 -7.93 18.16
C ASP A 144 -2.57 -8.52 17.02
N VAL A 145 -2.95 -9.79 17.14
CA VAL A 145 -3.78 -10.50 16.14
C VAL A 145 -5.15 -9.85 16.00
N GLU A 146 -5.82 -9.52 17.10
CA GLU A 146 -7.13 -8.85 17.09
C GLU A 146 -7.04 -7.47 16.42
N GLY A 147 -6.01 -6.68 16.75
CA GLY A 147 -5.76 -5.38 16.15
C GLY A 147 -5.52 -5.47 14.65
N LEU A 148 -4.72 -6.43 14.21
CA LEU A 148 -4.43 -6.64 12.78
C LEU A 148 -5.67 -7.13 12.02
N LEU A 149 -6.45 -8.05 12.59
CA LEU A 149 -7.70 -8.54 11.99
C LEU A 149 -8.71 -7.41 11.76
N ALA A 150 -8.76 -6.42 12.64
CA ALA A 150 -9.61 -5.25 12.46
C ALA A 150 -9.22 -4.41 11.22
N LEU A 151 -7.93 -4.38 10.84
CA LEU A 151 -7.43 -3.67 9.67
C LEU A 151 -7.63 -4.44 8.36
N VAL A 152 -7.67 -5.77 8.42
CA VAL A 152 -7.85 -6.63 7.23
C VAL A 152 -9.30 -6.75 6.83
N LYS A 153 -10.25 -6.71 7.80
CA LYS A 153 -11.68 -6.75 7.49
C LYS A 153 -12.02 -5.62 6.52
N PRO A 154 -12.74 -5.90 5.40
CA PRO A 154 -13.24 -4.84 4.56
C PRO A 154 -14.15 -3.94 5.43
N GLU A 155 -13.97 -2.63 5.35
CA GLU A 155 -14.98 -1.70 5.85
C GLU A 155 -16.28 -2.08 5.14
N GLU A 156 -17.25 -2.64 5.88
CA GLU A 156 -18.61 -2.73 5.39
C GLU A 156 -18.96 -1.32 4.95
N GLN A 157 -19.15 -1.14 3.63
CA GLN A 157 -19.58 0.12 3.06
C GLN A 157 -20.79 0.53 3.90
N LYS A 158 -20.61 1.60 4.71
CA LYS A 158 -21.73 2.29 5.30
C LYS A 158 -22.61 2.66 4.11
N GLU A 159 -23.64 1.87 3.88
CA GLU A 159 -24.69 2.18 2.91
C GLU A 159 -25.04 3.65 3.13
N ARG A 160 -24.65 4.48 2.19
CA ARG A 160 -25.21 5.82 2.07
C ARG A 160 -26.69 5.58 1.84
N LYS A 161 -27.44 5.68 2.94
CA LYS A 161 -28.89 5.73 2.91
C LYS A 161 -29.28 6.73 1.82
N PRO A 162 -29.95 6.32 0.75
CA PRO A 162 -30.32 7.27 -0.27
C PRO A 162 -31.21 8.33 0.40
N ALA A 163 -30.82 9.59 0.26
CA ALA A 163 -31.64 10.71 0.69
C ALA A 163 -33.00 10.54 0.01
N GLY A 164 -34.04 10.34 0.81
CA GLY A 164 -35.39 10.20 0.31
C GLY A 164 -35.78 11.44 -0.53
N PRO A 165 -36.65 11.27 -1.52
CA PRO A 165 -37.06 12.37 -2.37
C PRO A 165 -37.76 13.43 -1.51
N ASP A 166 -37.18 14.64 -1.54
CA ASP A 166 -37.73 15.83 -0.92
C ASP A 166 -39.08 16.13 -1.56
N ARG A 167 -40.16 15.79 -0.86
CA ARG A 167 -41.54 16.17 -1.23
C ARG A 167 -41.67 17.67 -1.03
N ARG A 168 -41.37 18.43 -2.06
CA ARG A 168 -41.88 19.81 -2.17
C ARG A 168 -43.27 19.77 -2.73
N GLU A 169 -44.26 19.74 -1.87
CA GLU A 169 -45.58 20.28 -2.14
C GLU A 169 -45.45 21.80 -2.28
N GLY A 170 -45.74 22.30 -3.43
CA GLY A 170 -45.82 23.74 -3.71
C GLY A 170 -46.90 23.97 -4.72
N ALA A 171 -48.14 24.16 -4.23
CA ALA A 171 -49.24 24.66 -5.01
C ALA A 171 -48.96 26.10 -5.51
N GLY A 172 -49.19 26.35 -6.75
CA GLY A 172 -49.10 27.70 -7.32
C GLY A 172 -49.87 27.75 -8.64
N ARG A 173 -51.20 28.02 -8.55
CA ARG A 173 -52.05 28.45 -9.67
C ARG A 173 -51.51 29.74 -10.28
N GLY A 174 -51.58 29.85 -11.59
CA GLY A 174 -51.35 31.11 -12.29
C GLY A 174 -51.40 30.91 -13.80
N GLY A 175 -52.62 30.84 -14.36
CA GLY A 175 -52.83 30.90 -15.80
C GLY A 175 -52.63 32.32 -16.31
N VAL A 176 -51.99 32.49 -17.47
CA VAL A 176 -52.16 33.66 -18.35
C VAL A 176 -52.24 33.16 -19.79
N ILE A 177 -53.40 33.28 -20.35
CA ILE A 177 -53.69 33.16 -21.78
C ILE A 177 -53.31 34.51 -22.41
N LEU A 178 -52.48 34.53 -23.42
CA LEU A 178 -52.40 35.66 -24.37
C LEU A 178 -52.64 35.16 -25.78
N GLU A 179 -53.84 35.46 -26.26
CA GLU A 179 -54.19 35.56 -27.69
C GLU A 179 -53.55 36.81 -28.32
N GLY A 180 -53.22 36.74 -29.59
CA GLY A 180 -52.89 37.88 -30.45
C GLY A 180 -52.15 37.41 -31.69
N ARG A 181 -52.81 37.07 -32.73
CA ARG A 181 -53.12 37.85 -33.96
C ARG A 181 -51.95 38.54 -34.62
N ALA A 182 -51.51 38.10 -35.70
CA ALA A 182 -51.69 38.45 -37.08
C ALA A 182 -50.74 37.69 -37.97
#